data_dab5cad1dca0ffb0b05f0eaf63065f20
#
_entry.id   dab5cad1dca0ffb0b05f0eaf63065f20
#
_cell.length_a   1.000
_cell.length_b   1.000
_cell.length_c   1.000
_cell.angle_alpha   90.00
_cell.angle_beta   90.00
_cell.angle_gamma   90.00
#
_symmetry.space_group_name_H-M   'P 1'
#
loop_
_entity.id
_entity.type
_entity.pdbx_description
1 polymer ?
#
loop_
_entity_poly.entity_id
_entity_poly.type
_entity_poly.pdbx_seq_one_letter_code
_entity_poly.pdbx_strand_id
1 'polypeptide(L)'
;TMSLADKIFVTMCQDILENGTSTEGEKVRPHWEDGTTAYTIKKFGVVNRYDLSKEFPAITLRKTAIKTCTEEMLWIWQRKSNNIHDLNSTVWDEWADENGSIGKAYGYQLAQKHQYREGMMDQVDRVIYDLKNNPFSRRILTNIYVHQDLHEMNLYPCAYSMTFNVTQKQGDDKLTLNAILNQRSQDVLTANNWNVCQYAVLMHMLAQVCDMKVGELVHVIADAHIYDRHVELVKELITRQQHPAPKFWLNPEIKDFYQFTPDDIKVTDYVTGPQIKNIPVAI
;
A
#
# COMPACT_ATOMS: atom_id res chain seq x y z
N THR A 1 24.63 4.53 3.40
CA THR A 1 23.67 5.35 2.66
C THR A 1 22.35 5.37 3.39
N MET A 2 21.81 6.52 3.68
CA MET A 2 20.55 6.68 4.40
C MET A 2 19.36 6.32 3.50
N SER A 3 18.25 5.91 4.12
CA SER A 3 17.03 5.51 3.44
C SER A 3 16.44 6.66 2.61
N LEU A 4 16.18 6.42 1.31
CA LEU A 4 15.46 7.35 0.45
C LEU A 4 14.00 7.47 0.88
N ALA A 5 13.41 6.39 1.40
CA ALA A 5 12.03 6.41 1.90
C ALA A 5 11.87 7.38 3.07
N ASP A 6 12.87 7.50 3.95
CA ASP A 6 12.85 8.49 5.03
C ASP A 6 12.82 9.92 4.50
N LYS A 7 13.65 10.21 3.48
CA LYS A 7 13.66 11.53 2.86
C LYS A 7 12.30 11.89 2.24
N ILE A 8 11.71 10.94 1.54
CA ILE A 8 10.40 11.11 0.90
C ILE A 8 9.34 11.38 1.98
N PHE A 9 9.34 10.57 3.05
CA PHE A 9 8.38 10.70 4.15
C PHE A 9 8.53 12.04 4.87
N VAL A 10 9.76 12.42 5.22
CA VAL A 10 10.04 13.70 5.90
C VAL A 10 9.61 14.88 5.02
N THR A 11 9.97 14.87 3.74
CA THR A 11 9.61 15.93 2.81
C THR A 11 8.08 16.06 2.68
N MET A 12 7.38 14.94 2.54
CA MET A 12 5.92 14.93 2.47
C MET A 12 5.29 15.49 3.75
N CYS A 13 5.75 15.05 4.93
CA CYS A 13 5.22 15.54 6.20
C CYS A 13 5.48 17.03 6.40
N GLN A 14 6.69 17.51 6.07
CA GLN A 14 7.00 18.95 6.14
C GLN A 14 6.10 19.75 5.22
N ASP A 15 5.88 19.30 3.99
CA ASP A 15 5.00 19.97 3.04
C ASP A 15 3.56 20.03 3.55
N ILE A 16 3.04 18.94 4.10
CA ILE A 16 1.68 18.93 4.68
C ILE A 16 1.59 19.93 5.87
N LEU A 17 2.56 19.88 6.77
CA LEU A 17 2.55 20.72 7.96
C LEU A 17 2.70 22.22 7.64
N GLU A 18 3.52 22.55 6.63
CA GLU A 18 3.83 23.95 6.27
C GLU A 18 2.82 24.53 5.26
N ASN A 19 2.36 23.71 4.31
CA ASN A 19 1.59 24.19 3.16
C ASN A 19 0.21 23.53 3.05
N GLY A 20 -0.14 22.61 3.95
CA GLY A 20 -1.43 21.95 3.95
C GLY A 20 -2.56 22.86 4.40
N THR A 21 -3.78 22.40 4.16
CA THR A 21 -5.02 23.11 4.52
C THR A 21 -5.68 22.40 5.68
N SER A 22 -6.01 23.16 6.75
CA SER A 22 -6.76 22.63 7.88
C SER A 22 -8.22 22.39 7.50
N THR A 23 -8.78 21.29 7.97
CA THR A 23 -10.21 20.98 7.84
C THR A 23 -11.01 21.41 9.07
N GLU A 24 -10.41 22.16 9.99
CA GLU A 24 -11.09 22.65 11.20
C GLU A 24 -12.36 23.41 10.83
N GLY A 25 -13.47 23.02 11.48
CA GLY A 25 -14.78 23.61 11.20
C GLY A 25 -15.56 22.98 10.04
N GLU A 26 -14.93 22.12 9.26
CA GLU A 26 -15.62 21.40 8.18
C GLU A 26 -16.44 20.23 8.71
N LYS A 27 -17.50 19.88 8.01
CA LYS A 27 -18.26 18.67 8.29
C LYS A 27 -17.50 17.47 7.76
N VAL A 28 -16.77 16.78 8.64
CA VAL A 28 -15.97 15.58 8.30
C VAL A 28 -16.49 14.38 9.07
N ARG A 29 -16.33 13.18 8.50
CA ARG A 29 -16.84 11.94 9.08
C ARG A 29 -16.05 11.46 10.31
N PRO A 30 -14.69 11.47 10.29
CA PRO A 30 -13.91 10.86 11.35
C PRO A 30 -14.08 11.54 12.71
N HIS A 31 -14.06 10.71 13.75
CA HIS A 31 -14.15 11.17 15.15
C HIS A 31 -13.09 10.45 15.98
N TRP A 32 -12.63 11.15 17.02
CA TRP A 32 -11.80 10.56 18.05
C TRP A 32 -12.61 9.69 18.99
N GLU A 33 -11.93 8.87 19.79
CA GLU A 33 -12.56 7.95 20.75
C GLU A 33 -13.53 8.67 21.70
N ASP A 34 -13.22 9.91 22.10
CA ASP A 34 -14.07 10.73 22.97
C ASP A 34 -15.25 11.38 22.25
N GLY A 35 -15.46 11.09 20.99
CA GLY A 35 -16.55 11.62 20.17
C GLY A 35 -16.29 12.98 19.53
N THR A 36 -15.15 13.63 19.84
CA THR A 36 -14.81 14.88 19.19
C THR A 36 -14.40 14.66 17.73
N THR A 37 -14.70 15.63 16.88
CA THR A 37 -14.38 15.57 15.45
C THR A 37 -12.87 15.47 15.25
N ALA A 38 -12.44 14.54 14.40
CA ALA A 38 -11.04 14.40 14.02
C ALA A 38 -10.76 15.24 12.79
N TYR A 39 -10.24 16.45 13.01
CA TYR A 39 -9.82 17.34 11.93
C TYR A 39 -8.41 16.97 11.45
N THR A 40 -8.07 17.44 10.26
CA THR A 40 -6.79 17.15 9.62
C THR A 40 -6.13 18.41 9.08
N ILE A 41 -4.84 18.30 8.81
CA ILE A 41 -4.13 19.16 7.85
C ILE A 41 -3.90 18.28 6.62
N LYS A 42 -4.35 18.71 5.46
CA LYS A 42 -4.27 17.92 4.24
C LYS A 42 -3.56 18.62 3.10
N LYS A 43 -2.98 17.82 2.23
CA LYS A 43 -2.39 18.27 0.97
C LYS A 43 -3.03 17.49 -0.17
N PHE A 44 -3.50 18.19 -1.19
CA PHE A 44 -4.08 17.58 -2.39
C PHE A 44 -3.00 17.21 -3.41
N GLY A 45 -3.08 16.00 -3.94
CA GLY A 45 -2.29 15.62 -5.10
C GLY A 45 -0.82 15.35 -4.79
N VAL A 46 -0.54 14.54 -3.78
CA VAL A 46 0.83 14.13 -3.44
C VAL A 46 1.27 12.98 -4.33
N VAL A 47 2.48 13.06 -4.89
CA VAL A 47 3.09 12.01 -5.71
C VAL A 47 4.46 11.69 -5.11
N ASN A 48 4.63 10.44 -4.68
CA ASN A 48 5.89 9.93 -4.16
C ASN A 48 6.42 8.82 -5.07
N ARG A 49 7.72 8.85 -5.37
CA ARG A 49 8.37 7.88 -6.24
C ARG A 49 9.39 7.07 -5.47
N TYR A 50 9.25 5.75 -5.51
CA TYR A 50 10.14 4.81 -4.84
C TYR A 50 10.79 3.91 -5.87
N ASP A 51 12.12 4.02 -6.02
CA ASP A 51 12.88 3.15 -6.92
C ASP A 51 13.22 1.85 -6.18
N LEU A 52 12.43 0.81 -6.44
CA LEU A 52 12.59 -0.48 -5.79
C LEU A 52 13.84 -1.24 -6.23
N SER A 53 14.46 -0.82 -7.33
CA SER A 53 15.75 -1.39 -7.76
C SER A 53 16.91 -0.95 -6.87
N LYS A 54 16.73 0.16 -6.14
CA LYS A 54 17.77 0.74 -5.26
C LYS A 54 17.63 0.30 -3.83
N GLU A 55 16.39 0.25 -3.30
CA GLU A 55 16.16 -0.09 -1.91
C GLU A 55 14.72 -0.57 -1.68
N PHE A 56 14.52 -1.29 -0.59
CA PHE A 56 13.18 -1.56 -0.09
C PHE A 56 12.67 -0.33 0.67
N PRO A 57 11.47 0.20 0.37
CA PRO A 57 11.06 1.54 0.79
C PRO A 57 10.48 1.61 2.21
N ALA A 58 11.12 0.93 3.15
CA ALA A 58 10.72 1.01 4.55
C ALA A 58 11.34 2.23 5.22
N ILE A 59 10.52 3.01 5.92
CA ILE A 59 11.06 4.10 6.75
C ILE A 59 11.81 3.52 7.94
N THR A 60 12.84 4.26 8.40
CA THR A 60 13.64 3.86 9.56
C THR A 60 13.37 4.73 10.78
N LEU A 61 12.56 5.75 10.66
CA LEU A 61 12.18 6.64 11.76
C LEU A 61 11.43 5.91 12.87
N ARG A 62 10.61 4.95 12.48
CA ARG A 62 10.00 3.93 13.33
C ARG A 62 9.78 2.67 12.50
N LYS A 63 9.62 1.53 13.17
CA LYS A 63 9.50 0.25 12.46
C LYS A 63 8.13 0.08 11.80
N THR A 64 8.13 -0.29 10.53
CA THR A 64 6.95 -0.80 9.83
C THR A 64 6.93 -2.33 9.96
N ALA A 65 5.79 -2.90 10.36
CA ALA A 65 5.62 -4.34 10.49
C ALA A 65 5.45 -4.98 9.10
N ILE A 66 6.55 -5.18 8.38
CA ILE A 66 6.55 -5.57 6.96
C ILE A 66 5.92 -6.95 6.76
N LYS A 67 6.18 -7.89 7.67
CA LYS A 67 5.57 -9.23 7.59
C LYS A 67 4.05 -9.15 7.75
N THR A 68 3.55 -8.33 8.64
CA THR A 68 2.11 -8.14 8.86
C THR A 68 1.45 -7.46 7.66
N CYS A 69 2.07 -6.43 7.08
CA CYS A 69 1.51 -5.79 5.89
C CYS A 69 1.53 -6.72 4.67
N THR A 70 2.52 -7.61 4.58
CA THR A 70 2.58 -8.65 3.55
C THR A 70 1.43 -9.65 3.73
N GLU A 71 1.15 -10.07 4.95
CA GLU A 71 0.01 -10.96 5.25
C GLU A 71 -1.31 -10.34 4.80
N GLU A 72 -1.53 -9.06 5.07
CA GLU A 72 -2.71 -8.34 4.61
C GLU A 72 -2.78 -8.26 3.08
N MET A 73 -1.66 -7.96 2.42
CA MET A 73 -1.60 -7.91 0.96
C MET A 73 -1.95 -9.26 0.34
N LEU A 74 -1.43 -10.36 0.88
CA LEU A 74 -1.75 -11.71 0.41
C LEU A 74 -3.21 -12.07 0.68
N TRP A 75 -3.77 -11.62 1.79
CA TRP A 75 -5.20 -11.78 2.09
C TRP A 75 -6.08 -11.11 1.02
N ILE A 76 -5.69 -9.91 0.56
CA ILE A 76 -6.43 -9.15 -0.47
C ILE A 76 -6.17 -9.70 -1.87
N TRP A 77 -4.90 -9.88 -2.26
CA TRP A 77 -4.50 -10.13 -3.65
C TRP A 77 -4.41 -11.61 -4.02
N GLN A 78 -4.06 -12.45 -3.08
CA GLN A 78 -3.83 -13.88 -3.32
C GLN A 78 -5.02 -14.71 -2.88
N ARG A 79 -5.42 -14.59 -1.64
CA ARG A 79 -6.60 -15.30 -1.11
C ARG A 79 -7.91 -14.65 -1.53
N LYS A 80 -7.85 -13.37 -1.90
CA LYS A 80 -8.99 -12.60 -2.42
C LYS A 80 -10.20 -12.68 -1.49
N SER A 81 -9.90 -12.57 -0.20
CA SER A 81 -10.87 -12.72 0.87
C SER A 81 -11.43 -11.37 1.31
N ASN A 82 -12.66 -11.38 1.80
CA ASN A 82 -13.29 -10.28 2.51
C ASN A 82 -13.64 -10.65 3.95
N ASN A 83 -13.10 -11.75 4.47
CA ASN A 83 -13.39 -12.25 5.80
C ASN A 83 -12.14 -12.17 6.69
N ILE A 84 -12.26 -11.51 7.85
CA ILE A 84 -11.13 -11.33 8.78
C ILE A 84 -10.67 -12.64 9.41
N HIS A 85 -11.47 -13.71 9.38
CA HIS A 85 -11.04 -15.02 9.86
C HIS A 85 -9.97 -15.65 8.98
N ASP A 86 -9.84 -15.19 7.74
CA ASP A 86 -8.78 -15.59 6.80
C ASP A 86 -7.51 -14.75 6.96
N LEU A 87 -7.52 -13.78 7.89
CA LEU A 87 -6.41 -12.85 8.12
C LEU A 87 -5.84 -13.06 9.52
N ASN A 88 -4.53 -13.28 9.60
CA ASN A 88 -3.83 -13.42 10.88
C ASN A 88 -3.38 -12.04 11.41
N SER A 89 -4.34 -11.14 11.63
CA SER A 89 -4.11 -9.78 12.10
C SER A 89 -5.44 -9.18 12.55
N THR A 90 -5.39 -8.18 13.43
CA THR A 90 -6.58 -7.49 13.94
C THR A 90 -6.85 -6.15 13.26
N VAL A 91 -6.08 -5.79 12.24
CA VAL A 91 -6.13 -4.46 11.61
C VAL A 91 -7.48 -4.13 10.96
N TRP A 92 -8.30 -5.13 10.65
CA TRP A 92 -9.60 -4.96 10.02
C TRP A 92 -10.79 -5.23 10.94
N ASP A 93 -10.58 -5.58 12.21
CA ASP A 93 -11.63 -6.02 13.11
C ASP A 93 -12.75 -5.00 13.25
N GLU A 94 -12.44 -3.70 13.27
CA GLU A 94 -13.42 -2.62 13.43
C GLU A 94 -14.40 -2.50 12.26
N TRP A 95 -14.02 -2.97 11.07
CA TRP A 95 -14.85 -2.90 9.88
C TRP A 95 -15.55 -4.20 9.55
N ALA A 96 -15.33 -5.24 10.35
CA ALA A 96 -15.99 -6.52 10.16
C ALA A 96 -17.36 -6.56 10.85
N ASP A 97 -18.32 -7.23 10.20
CA ASP A 97 -19.60 -7.53 10.78
C ASP A 97 -19.52 -8.74 11.74
N GLU A 98 -20.64 -9.18 12.27
CA GLU A 98 -20.73 -10.32 13.19
C GLU A 98 -20.24 -11.64 12.60
N ASN A 99 -20.23 -11.77 11.26
CA ASN A 99 -19.74 -12.94 10.54
C ASN A 99 -18.28 -12.83 10.13
N GLY A 100 -17.62 -11.72 10.48
CA GLY A 100 -16.25 -11.44 10.11
C GLY A 100 -16.06 -10.87 8.71
N SER A 101 -17.14 -10.48 8.02
CA SER A 101 -17.09 -9.92 6.66
C SER A 101 -16.87 -8.41 6.68
N ILE A 102 -16.05 -7.92 5.76
CA ILE A 102 -15.93 -6.47 5.48
C ILE A 102 -16.80 -6.04 4.29
N GLY A 103 -17.67 -6.92 3.82
CA GLY A 103 -18.55 -6.66 2.69
C GLY A 103 -17.87 -6.90 1.34
N LYS A 104 -18.41 -6.29 0.29
CA LYS A 104 -17.92 -6.46 -1.09
C LYS A 104 -16.67 -5.62 -1.37
N ALA A 105 -15.79 -5.47 -0.39
CA ALA A 105 -14.62 -4.61 -0.41
C ALA A 105 -13.34 -5.40 -0.68
N TYR A 106 -12.34 -4.72 -1.22
CA TYR A 106 -10.96 -5.20 -1.42
C TYR A 106 -10.86 -6.57 -2.10
N GLY A 107 -10.52 -7.63 -1.36
CA GLY A 107 -10.33 -8.97 -1.92
C GLY A 107 -11.58 -9.53 -2.61
N TYR A 108 -12.77 -9.17 -2.15
CA TYR A 108 -14.00 -9.56 -2.82
C TYR A 108 -14.02 -9.10 -4.28
N GLN A 109 -13.63 -7.84 -4.54
CA GLN A 109 -13.62 -7.29 -5.89
C GLN A 109 -12.56 -7.97 -6.77
N LEU A 110 -11.42 -8.32 -6.20
CA LEU A 110 -10.37 -9.03 -6.94
C LEU A 110 -10.73 -10.48 -7.24
N ALA A 111 -11.64 -11.06 -6.46
CA ALA A 111 -12.12 -12.43 -6.68
C ALA A 111 -13.15 -12.53 -7.82
N GLN A 112 -13.79 -11.42 -8.18
CA GLN A 112 -14.82 -11.43 -9.21
C GLN A 112 -14.21 -11.73 -10.57
N LYS A 113 -14.79 -12.69 -11.28
CA LYS A 113 -14.33 -13.05 -12.62
C LYS A 113 -15.05 -12.22 -13.67
N HIS A 114 -14.28 -11.79 -14.66
CA HIS A 114 -14.76 -10.98 -15.78
C HIS A 114 -14.53 -11.72 -17.08
N GLN A 115 -15.42 -11.50 -18.05
CA GLN A 115 -15.26 -12.06 -19.39
C GLN A 115 -14.30 -11.19 -20.20
N TYR A 116 -13.16 -11.74 -20.53
CA TYR A 116 -12.21 -11.18 -21.48
C TYR A 116 -12.29 -11.95 -22.80
N ARG A 117 -11.65 -11.44 -23.85
CA ARG A 117 -11.57 -12.17 -25.12
C ARG A 117 -10.87 -13.52 -24.95
N GLU A 118 -9.89 -13.57 -24.05
CA GLU A 118 -9.05 -14.74 -23.78
C GLU A 118 -9.69 -15.72 -22.79
N GLY A 119 -10.86 -15.40 -22.23
CA GLY A 119 -11.57 -16.26 -21.28
C GLY A 119 -11.94 -15.54 -19.99
N MET A 120 -12.47 -16.30 -19.05
CA MET A 120 -12.86 -15.80 -17.74
C MET A 120 -11.66 -15.74 -16.80
N MET A 121 -11.41 -14.56 -16.24
CA MET A 121 -10.34 -14.33 -15.27
C MET A 121 -10.77 -13.28 -14.26
N ASP A 122 -10.25 -13.35 -13.04
CA ASP A 122 -10.31 -12.23 -12.13
C ASP A 122 -9.21 -11.20 -12.47
N GLN A 123 -9.24 -10.06 -11.82
CA GLN A 123 -8.32 -8.96 -12.15
C GLN A 123 -6.85 -9.31 -11.88
N VAL A 124 -6.57 -10.08 -10.83
CA VAL A 124 -5.19 -10.47 -10.48
C VAL A 124 -4.62 -11.42 -11.53
N ASP A 125 -5.40 -12.44 -11.90
CA ASP A 125 -4.99 -13.37 -12.94
C ASP A 125 -4.85 -12.68 -14.29
N ARG A 126 -5.71 -11.69 -14.58
CA ARG A 126 -5.61 -10.87 -15.79
C ARG A 126 -4.31 -10.06 -15.82
N VAL A 127 -3.91 -9.45 -14.71
CA VAL A 127 -2.65 -8.73 -14.62
C VAL A 127 -1.47 -9.66 -14.91
N ILE A 128 -1.45 -10.82 -14.27
CA ILE A 128 -0.35 -11.80 -14.48
C ILE A 128 -0.33 -12.27 -15.93
N TYR A 129 -1.51 -12.58 -16.49
CA TYR A 129 -1.63 -12.97 -17.89
C TYR A 129 -1.07 -11.91 -18.83
N ASP A 130 -1.46 -10.65 -18.65
CA ASP A 130 -1.00 -9.56 -19.51
C ASP A 130 0.49 -9.28 -19.34
N LEU A 131 1.02 -9.32 -18.13
CA LEU A 131 2.46 -9.13 -17.90
C LEU A 131 3.29 -10.20 -18.60
N LYS A 132 2.78 -11.43 -18.66
CA LYS A 132 3.48 -12.54 -19.34
C LYS A 132 3.31 -12.51 -20.86
N ASN A 133 2.14 -12.13 -21.37
CA ASN A 133 1.78 -12.27 -22.78
C ASN A 133 1.77 -10.95 -23.55
N ASN A 134 1.49 -9.83 -22.88
CA ASN A 134 1.37 -8.51 -23.48
C ASN A 134 2.07 -7.45 -22.62
N PRO A 135 3.37 -7.63 -22.28
CA PRO A 135 4.02 -6.81 -21.26
C PRO A 135 4.03 -5.30 -21.57
N PHE A 136 4.08 -4.91 -22.84
CA PHE A 136 4.11 -3.50 -23.24
C PHE A 136 2.72 -2.86 -23.38
N SER A 137 1.66 -3.57 -22.99
CA SER A 137 0.33 -3.01 -22.98
C SER A 137 0.21 -1.85 -21.97
N ARG A 138 -0.56 -0.84 -22.35
CA ARG A 138 -0.93 0.30 -21.49
C ARG A 138 -2.26 0.07 -20.76
N ARG A 139 -2.78 -1.17 -20.78
CA ARG A 139 -4.11 -1.55 -20.28
C ARG A 139 -4.02 -2.57 -19.15
N ILE A 140 -2.92 -2.59 -18.40
CA ILE A 140 -2.69 -3.54 -17.31
C ILE A 140 -2.97 -2.80 -16.00
N LEU A 141 -4.19 -2.97 -15.49
CA LEU A 141 -4.58 -2.27 -14.27
C LEU A 141 -5.66 -3.04 -13.51
N THR A 142 -5.76 -2.73 -12.23
CA THR A 142 -6.83 -3.21 -11.37
C THR A 142 -7.65 -2.02 -10.89
N ASN A 143 -8.93 -2.27 -10.61
CA ASN A 143 -9.81 -1.28 -10.00
C ASN A 143 -10.80 -1.99 -9.07
N ILE A 144 -10.76 -1.61 -7.80
CA ILE A 144 -11.64 -2.18 -6.78
C ILE A 144 -12.66 -1.17 -6.26
N TYR A 145 -12.66 0.05 -6.78
CA TYR A 145 -13.67 1.05 -6.46
C TYR A 145 -14.85 0.88 -7.40
N VAL A 146 -15.77 0.00 -7.04
CA VAL A 146 -16.88 -0.44 -7.89
C VAL A 146 -18.17 0.20 -7.37
N HIS A 147 -18.68 1.20 -8.10
CA HIS A 147 -19.80 2.03 -7.65
C HIS A 147 -21.06 1.22 -7.33
N GLN A 148 -21.38 0.22 -8.12
CA GLN A 148 -22.58 -0.60 -7.89
C GLN A 148 -22.54 -1.37 -6.56
N ASP A 149 -21.35 -1.61 -5.99
CA ASP A 149 -21.17 -2.39 -4.78
C ASP A 149 -20.81 -1.53 -3.55
N LEU A 150 -20.65 -0.22 -3.69
CA LEU A 150 -20.22 0.65 -2.59
C LEU A 150 -21.14 0.54 -1.37
N HIS A 151 -22.45 0.44 -1.57
CA HIS A 151 -23.43 0.32 -0.49
C HIS A 151 -23.32 -0.99 0.31
N GLU A 152 -22.60 -1.98 -0.22
CA GLU A 152 -22.34 -3.26 0.45
C GLU A 152 -20.87 -3.39 0.89
N MET A 153 -20.14 -2.30 0.92
CA MET A 153 -18.79 -2.22 1.46
C MET A 153 -18.81 -1.58 2.84
N ASN A 154 -18.19 -2.22 3.83
CA ASN A 154 -18.08 -1.66 5.18
C ASN A 154 -17.09 -0.51 5.26
N LEU A 155 -16.12 -0.48 4.32
CA LEU A 155 -15.19 0.62 4.11
C LEU A 155 -14.93 0.77 2.63
N TYR A 156 -15.09 1.98 2.10
CA TYR A 156 -14.72 2.27 0.71
C TYR A 156 -13.22 2.18 0.54
N PRO A 157 -12.73 1.54 -0.55
CA PRO A 157 -11.29 1.35 -0.71
C PRO A 157 -10.53 2.68 -0.82
N CYS A 158 -9.46 2.79 -0.05
CA CYS A 158 -8.54 3.92 -0.10
C CYS A 158 -7.52 3.71 -1.23
N ALA A 159 -6.78 2.61 -1.19
CA ALA A 159 -5.92 2.15 -2.27
C ALA A 159 -6.77 1.38 -3.29
N TYR A 160 -7.25 2.07 -4.31
CA TYR A 160 -8.32 1.55 -5.15
C TYR A 160 -7.88 1.05 -6.53
N SER A 161 -6.69 1.41 -6.99
CA SER A 161 -6.23 1.03 -8.34
C SER A 161 -4.72 0.91 -8.41
N MET A 162 -4.26 -0.14 -9.08
CA MET A 162 -2.86 -0.30 -9.50
C MET A 162 -2.81 -0.28 -11.02
N THR A 163 -1.94 0.55 -11.58
CA THR A 163 -1.65 0.55 -13.01
C THR A 163 -0.21 0.08 -13.21
N PHE A 164 -0.05 -0.98 -13.98
CA PHE A 164 1.26 -1.56 -14.27
C PHE A 164 1.76 -1.12 -15.64
N ASN A 165 3.05 -0.86 -15.73
CA ASN A 165 3.69 -0.51 -16.99
C ASN A 165 5.09 -1.11 -17.02
N VAL A 166 5.46 -1.68 -18.16
CA VAL A 166 6.72 -2.38 -18.30
C VAL A 166 7.64 -1.57 -19.22
N THR A 167 8.86 -1.40 -18.78
CA THR A 167 9.91 -0.74 -19.56
C THR A 167 11.08 -1.69 -19.79
N GLN A 168 11.90 -1.39 -20.78
CA GLN A 168 13.15 -2.09 -21.00
C GLN A 168 14.23 -1.05 -21.28
N LYS A 169 15.21 -0.99 -20.40
CA LYS A 169 16.37 -0.12 -20.61
C LYS A 169 17.27 -0.70 -21.70
N GLN A 170 17.87 0.18 -22.49
CA GLN A 170 18.83 -0.23 -23.51
C GLN A 170 19.96 -1.06 -22.88
N GLY A 171 20.23 -2.22 -23.44
CA GLY A 171 21.26 -3.13 -22.96
C GLY A 171 20.80 -4.12 -21.90
N ASP A 172 19.58 -3.97 -21.34
CA ASP A 172 19.02 -4.93 -20.39
C ASP A 172 18.45 -6.16 -21.12
N ASP A 173 18.75 -7.34 -20.59
CA ASP A 173 18.20 -8.62 -21.05
C ASP A 173 16.82 -8.91 -20.47
N LYS A 174 16.45 -8.23 -19.39
CA LYS A 174 15.15 -8.38 -18.74
C LYS A 174 14.32 -7.11 -18.82
N LEU A 175 13.01 -7.30 -18.83
CA LEU A 175 12.04 -6.23 -18.70
C LEU A 175 11.98 -5.74 -17.25
N THR A 176 11.51 -4.53 -17.05
CA THR A 176 11.37 -3.89 -15.74
C THR A 176 9.89 -3.58 -15.47
N LEU A 177 9.38 -4.06 -14.34
CA LEU A 177 8.00 -3.82 -13.89
C LEU A 177 7.93 -2.53 -13.07
N ASN A 178 7.08 -1.61 -13.51
CA ASN A 178 6.75 -0.39 -12.78
C ASN A 178 5.26 -0.40 -12.45
N ALA A 179 4.87 0.34 -11.42
CA ALA A 179 3.47 0.49 -11.09
C ALA A 179 3.15 1.84 -10.48
N ILE A 180 1.90 2.29 -10.69
CA ILE A 180 1.31 3.42 -10.00
C ILE A 180 0.26 2.86 -9.05
N LEU A 181 0.36 3.21 -7.76
CA LEU A 181 -0.70 2.98 -6.78
C LEU A 181 -1.51 4.26 -6.65
N ASN A 182 -2.78 4.19 -7.01
CA ASN A 182 -3.72 5.29 -6.83
C ASN A 182 -4.46 5.14 -5.50
N GLN A 183 -4.38 6.17 -4.69
CA GLN A 183 -5.01 6.21 -3.39
C GLN A 183 -5.80 7.50 -3.24
N ARG A 184 -7.08 7.42 -2.84
CA ARG A 184 -7.94 8.59 -2.70
C ARG A 184 -7.75 9.31 -1.36
N SER A 185 -7.25 8.59 -0.35
CA SER A 185 -7.15 9.08 1.02
C SER A 185 -6.04 8.34 1.74
N GLN A 186 -5.21 9.05 2.49
CA GLN A 186 -4.08 8.46 3.21
C GLN A 186 -3.88 9.14 4.56
N ASP A 187 -4.03 8.35 5.63
CA ASP A 187 -3.54 8.71 6.96
C ASP A 187 -2.01 8.56 6.97
N VAL A 188 -1.32 9.69 6.92
CA VAL A 188 0.12 9.70 6.69
C VAL A 188 0.91 9.06 7.83
N LEU A 189 0.52 9.31 9.08
CA LEU A 189 1.24 8.75 10.22
C LEU A 189 1.06 7.24 10.33
N THR A 190 -0.17 6.76 10.27
CA THR A 190 -0.48 5.38 10.63
C THR A 190 -0.40 4.42 9.45
N ALA A 191 -0.67 4.88 8.23
CA ALA A 191 -0.89 3.98 7.10
C ALA A 191 0.03 4.19 5.90
N ASN A 192 0.74 5.32 5.79
CA ASN A 192 1.50 5.60 4.56
C ASN A 192 2.57 4.54 4.28
N ASN A 193 3.50 4.34 5.20
CA ASN A 193 4.59 3.39 4.94
C ASN A 193 4.11 1.94 4.95
N TRP A 194 3.03 1.64 5.67
CA TRP A 194 2.36 0.36 5.62
C TRP A 194 1.93 0.01 4.19
N ASN A 195 1.22 0.90 3.54
CA ASN A 195 0.78 0.69 2.16
C ASN A 195 1.95 0.65 1.19
N VAL A 196 2.93 1.54 1.33
CA VAL A 196 4.13 1.56 0.47
C VAL A 196 4.87 0.22 0.53
N CYS A 197 5.15 -0.28 1.74
CA CYS A 197 5.83 -1.57 1.91
C CYS A 197 4.99 -2.73 1.36
N GLN A 198 3.69 -2.72 1.62
CA GLN A 198 2.76 -3.73 1.15
C GLN A 198 2.78 -3.87 -0.37
N TYR A 199 2.67 -2.75 -1.08
CA TYR A 199 2.65 -2.76 -2.54
C TYR A 199 4.05 -2.94 -3.14
N ALA A 200 5.10 -2.56 -2.43
CA ALA A 200 6.47 -2.89 -2.83
C ALA A 200 6.70 -4.41 -2.82
N VAL A 201 6.23 -5.11 -1.79
CA VAL A 201 6.31 -6.57 -1.74
C VAL A 201 5.52 -7.19 -2.88
N LEU A 202 4.30 -6.71 -3.14
CA LEU A 202 3.48 -7.18 -4.27
C LEU A 202 4.24 -7.04 -5.60
N MET A 203 4.88 -5.90 -5.83
CA MET A 203 5.64 -5.68 -7.06
C MET A 203 6.82 -6.63 -7.19
N HIS A 204 7.54 -6.88 -6.10
CA HIS A 204 8.63 -7.88 -6.10
C HIS A 204 8.10 -9.27 -6.46
N MET A 205 6.97 -9.67 -5.90
CA MET A 205 6.36 -10.96 -6.17
C MET A 205 5.91 -11.08 -7.63
N LEU A 206 5.21 -10.08 -8.16
CA LEU A 206 4.74 -10.09 -9.54
C LEU A 206 5.90 -10.04 -10.54
N ALA A 207 6.94 -9.25 -10.27
CA ALA A 207 8.12 -9.19 -11.11
C ALA A 207 8.81 -10.56 -11.19
N GLN A 208 8.98 -11.23 -10.05
CA GLN A 208 9.60 -12.56 -10.02
C GLN A 208 8.78 -13.60 -10.77
N VAL A 209 7.46 -13.62 -10.57
CA VAL A 209 6.54 -14.54 -11.27
C VAL A 209 6.60 -14.34 -12.79
N CYS A 210 6.79 -13.11 -13.24
CA CYS A 210 6.84 -12.75 -14.67
C CYS A 210 8.27 -12.64 -15.23
N ASP A 211 9.27 -13.03 -14.44
CA ASP A 211 10.69 -12.99 -14.82
C ASP A 211 11.16 -11.59 -15.25
N MET A 212 10.78 -10.60 -14.45
CA MET A 212 11.14 -9.20 -14.66
C MET A 212 11.97 -8.67 -13.51
N LYS A 213 12.71 -7.59 -13.76
CA LYS A 213 13.30 -6.75 -12.70
C LYS A 213 12.21 -5.91 -12.08
N VAL A 214 12.33 -5.62 -10.79
CA VAL A 214 11.46 -4.64 -10.14
C VAL A 214 11.96 -3.23 -10.45
N GLY A 215 11.03 -2.34 -10.74
CA GLY A 215 11.33 -0.94 -11.09
C GLY A 215 10.80 0.05 -10.07
N GLU A 216 10.01 1.00 -10.53
CA GLU A 216 9.53 2.11 -9.72
C GLU A 216 8.09 1.88 -9.25
N LEU A 217 7.84 2.15 -7.97
CA LEU A 217 6.50 2.31 -7.40
C LEU A 217 6.22 3.81 -7.28
N VAL A 218 5.21 4.29 -8.00
CA VAL A 218 4.73 5.67 -7.90
C VAL A 218 3.45 5.67 -7.08
N HIS A 219 3.46 6.36 -5.95
CA HIS A 219 2.31 6.46 -5.06
C HIS A 219 1.63 7.81 -5.26
N VAL A 220 0.41 7.78 -5.80
CA VAL A 220 -0.39 8.98 -6.07
C VAL A 220 -1.52 9.05 -5.05
N ILE A 221 -1.55 10.13 -4.29
CA ILE A 221 -2.48 10.30 -3.18
C ILE A 221 -3.30 11.57 -3.42
N ALA A 222 -4.63 11.44 -3.54
CA ALA A 222 -5.49 12.60 -3.73
C ALA A 222 -5.56 13.44 -2.44
N ASP A 223 -5.79 12.83 -1.30
CA ASP A 223 -5.89 13.49 0.00
C ASP A 223 -4.88 12.85 0.98
N ALA A 224 -3.72 13.49 1.13
CA ALA A 224 -2.71 13.07 2.11
C ALA A 224 -2.86 13.97 3.34
N HIS A 225 -3.14 13.37 4.49
CA HIS A 225 -3.49 14.13 5.68
C HIS A 225 -2.81 13.63 6.95
N ILE A 226 -2.65 14.59 7.87
CA ILE A 226 -2.19 14.35 9.23
C ILE A 226 -3.31 14.80 10.17
N TYR A 227 -3.82 13.90 10.99
CA TYR A 227 -4.85 14.22 11.96
C TYR A 227 -4.35 15.19 13.04
N ASP A 228 -5.24 16.02 13.57
CA ASP A 228 -4.88 17.06 14.54
C ASP A 228 -4.14 16.49 15.77
N ARG A 229 -4.56 15.36 16.30
CA ARG A 229 -3.89 14.69 17.44
C ARG A 229 -2.62 13.95 17.04
N HIS A 230 -2.29 13.87 15.76
CA HIS A 230 -1.05 13.29 15.26
C HIS A 230 0.03 14.33 14.97
N VAL A 231 -0.30 15.61 14.92
CA VAL A 231 0.62 16.69 14.48
C VAL A 231 1.91 16.69 15.29
N GLU A 232 1.81 16.69 16.62
CA GLU A 232 3.00 16.72 17.48
C GLU A 232 3.83 15.43 17.37
N LEU A 233 3.17 14.28 17.18
CA LEU A 233 3.85 13.01 16.95
C LEU A 233 4.64 13.02 15.64
N VAL A 234 4.05 13.56 14.59
CA VAL A 234 4.72 13.69 13.28
C VAL A 234 5.90 14.66 13.37
N LYS A 235 5.72 15.80 14.04
CA LYS A 235 6.81 16.77 14.24
C LYS A 235 8.02 16.16 14.93
N GLU A 236 7.80 15.33 15.94
CA GLU A 236 8.89 14.59 16.61
C GLU A 236 9.48 13.54 15.68
N LEU A 237 8.63 12.75 15.04
CA LEU A 237 9.05 11.62 14.19
C LEU A 237 9.99 12.07 13.06
N ILE A 238 9.68 13.17 12.38
CA ILE A 238 10.48 13.65 11.25
C ILE A 238 11.82 14.27 11.65
N THR A 239 12.06 14.48 12.95
CA THR A 239 13.36 14.93 13.46
C THR A 239 14.30 13.81 13.83
N ARG A 240 13.82 12.57 13.83
CA ARG A 240 14.60 11.40 14.26
C ARG A 240 15.76 11.10 13.32
N GLN A 241 16.76 10.44 13.88
CA GLN A 241 17.89 9.92 13.12
C GLN A 241 17.41 8.93 12.06
N GLN A 242 17.91 9.09 10.83
CA GLN A 242 17.66 8.17 9.73
C GLN A 242 18.77 7.10 9.69
N HIS A 243 18.39 5.92 9.24
CA HIS A 243 19.27 4.77 9.08
C HIS A 243 19.25 4.27 7.63
N PRO A 244 20.17 3.39 7.23
CA PRO A 244 20.11 2.75 5.93
C PRO A 244 18.81 1.93 5.76
N ALA A 245 18.34 1.82 4.51
CA ALA A 245 17.24 0.94 4.19
C ALA A 245 17.56 -0.51 4.54
N PRO A 246 16.57 -1.30 4.99
CA PRO A 246 16.79 -2.71 5.27
C PRO A 246 17.07 -3.48 3.99
N LYS A 247 17.67 -4.65 4.13
CA LYS A 247 17.83 -5.61 3.05
C LYS A 247 16.54 -6.41 2.91
N PHE A 248 16.07 -6.57 1.69
CA PHE A 248 14.88 -7.34 1.36
C PHE A 248 15.26 -8.57 0.56
N TRP A 249 14.74 -9.73 0.97
CA TRP A 249 14.90 -10.99 0.28
C TRP A 249 13.54 -11.61 -0.01
N LEU A 250 13.36 -12.07 -1.23
CA LEU A 250 12.20 -12.84 -1.65
C LEU A 250 12.68 -14.23 -2.05
N ASN A 251 11.99 -15.28 -1.58
CA ASN A 251 12.35 -16.66 -1.88
C ASN A 251 12.37 -16.89 -3.41
N PRO A 252 13.55 -17.10 -4.01
CA PRO A 252 13.67 -17.18 -5.47
C PRO A 252 13.08 -18.47 -6.06
N GLU A 253 12.73 -19.44 -5.24
CA GLU A 253 12.15 -20.72 -5.69
C GLU A 253 10.67 -20.59 -6.08
N ILE A 254 9.98 -19.54 -5.61
CA ILE A 254 8.55 -19.38 -5.86
C ILE A 254 8.34 -18.69 -7.22
N LYS A 255 7.66 -19.39 -8.13
CA LYS A 255 7.36 -18.90 -9.50
C LYS A 255 5.86 -18.76 -9.76
N ASP A 256 5.02 -19.21 -8.84
CA ASP A 256 3.56 -19.07 -8.87
C ASP A 256 3.14 -18.12 -7.76
N PHE A 257 2.44 -17.05 -8.14
CA PHE A 257 1.99 -16.03 -7.18
C PHE A 257 1.20 -16.63 -6.02
N TYR A 258 0.42 -17.66 -6.28
CA TYR A 258 -0.45 -18.31 -5.30
C TYR A 258 0.27 -19.23 -4.31
N GLN A 259 1.58 -19.43 -4.50
CA GLN A 259 2.40 -20.23 -3.57
C GLN A 259 3.16 -19.37 -2.55
N PHE A 260 3.21 -18.06 -2.73
CA PHE A 260 3.88 -17.19 -1.75
C PHE A 260 3.18 -17.23 -0.40
N THR A 261 3.98 -17.20 0.64
CA THR A 261 3.55 -17.03 2.04
C THR A 261 4.37 -15.89 2.66
N PRO A 262 3.95 -15.34 3.81
CA PRO A 262 4.77 -14.34 4.51
C PRO A 262 6.17 -14.82 4.89
N ASP A 263 6.39 -16.13 4.97
CA ASP A 263 7.71 -16.70 5.27
C ASP A 263 8.66 -16.68 4.08
N ASP A 264 8.16 -16.38 2.87
CA ASP A 264 8.96 -16.27 1.67
C ASP A 264 9.64 -14.92 1.51
N ILE A 265 9.39 -13.99 2.43
CA ILE A 265 10.11 -12.73 2.52
C ILE A 265 10.96 -12.69 3.78
N LYS A 266 12.10 -11.99 3.68
CA LYS A 266 12.96 -11.68 4.83
C LYS A 266 13.42 -10.24 4.73
N VAL A 267 13.34 -9.54 5.86
CA VAL A 267 13.84 -8.18 6.00
C VAL A 267 14.91 -8.21 7.08
N THR A 268 16.14 -7.88 6.69
CA THR A 268 17.30 -7.92 7.58
C THR A 268 17.98 -6.56 7.66
N ASP A 269 18.79 -6.38 8.70
CA ASP A 269 19.50 -5.11 8.95
C ASP A 269 18.54 -3.91 9.03
N TYR A 270 17.40 -4.12 9.64
CA TYR A 270 16.36 -3.09 9.79
C TYR A 270 16.51 -2.41 11.16
N VAL A 271 17.29 -1.35 11.17
CA VAL A 271 17.53 -0.51 12.37
C VAL A 271 16.59 0.68 12.31
N THR A 272 15.81 0.89 13.36
CA THR A 272 14.81 1.96 13.41
C THR A 272 14.85 2.71 14.73
N GLY A 273 14.24 3.90 14.73
CA GLY A 273 13.87 4.58 15.97
C GLY A 273 12.77 3.80 16.70
N PRO A 274 12.48 4.20 17.95
CA PRO A 274 11.48 3.52 18.76
C PRO A 274 10.06 3.68 18.21
N GLN A 275 9.20 2.70 18.49
CA GLN A 275 7.78 2.82 18.17
C GLN A 275 7.12 3.95 18.95
N ILE A 276 6.08 4.50 18.38
CA ILE A 276 5.19 5.44 19.04
C ILE A 276 4.07 4.63 19.67
N LYS A 277 3.95 4.73 21.01
CA LYS A 277 2.89 4.03 21.75
C LYS A 277 1.62 4.86 21.82
N ASN A 278 0.48 4.17 21.82
CA ASN A 278 -0.83 4.79 22.05
C ASN A 278 -1.15 5.90 21.03
N ILE A 279 -0.88 5.66 19.75
CA ILE A 279 -1.29 6.59 18.69
C ILE A 279 -2.82 6.71 18.73
N PRO A 280 -3.38 7.93 18.89
CA PRO A 280 -4.84 8.10 18.86
C PRO A 280 -5.41 7.63 17.52
N VAL A 281 -6.58 7.00 17.57
CA VAL A 281 -7.25 6.45 16.40
C VAL A 281 -8.47 7.30 16.05
N ALA A 282 -8.55 7.73 14.79
CA ALA A 282 -9.72 8.41 14.24
C ALA A 282 -10.56 7.37 13.46
N ILE A 283 -11.86 7.33 13.75
CA ILE A 283 -12.80 6.38 13.13
C ILE A 283 -13.88 7.12 12.36
#